data_6f5d12504afd1b1f76a8e183cf800cc0
#
_entry.id   6f5d12504afd1b1f76a8e183cf800cc0
#
_cell.length_a   1.000
_cell.length_b   1.000
_cell.length_c   1.000
_cell.angle_alpha   90.00
_cell.angle_beta   90.00
_cell.angle_gamma   90.00
#
_symmetry.space_group_name_H-M   'P 1'
#
loop_
_entity.id
_entity.type
_entity.pdbx_description
1 polymer ?
#
loop_
_entity_poly.entity_id
_entity_poly.type
_entity_poly.pdbx_seq_one_letter_code
_entity_poly.pdbx_strand_id
1 'polypeptide(L)'
;ENVAKFREICEHWDVTCAEIGEVTEGNHLVIRHQGEVVVDAPAGTIADEAPEYDRPYARPEWQDELQKYQGTDKRGLVESLQKLVSSPALCSRDFIMNQYDRYVRGNTVQSHHADAGVLRIDEETGRGVAVSADASGRYTKLDPNMGARLALAEAYRNVAVTGAKPVAITNCLNYGSPENPDCLLYTSDA
;
A
#
# COMPACT_ATOMS: atom_id res chain seq x y z
N GLU A 1 -27.60 1.42 25.50
CA GLU A 1 -27.86 2.78 26.07
C GLU A 1 -27.60 3.90 25.04
N ASN A 2 -26.71 3.72 24.09
CA ASN A 2 -26.29 4.79 23.17
C ASN A 2 -26.97 4.76 21.77
N VAL A 3 -27.83 3.77 21.48
CA VAL A 3 -28.44 3.59 20.17
C VAL A 3 -29.31 4.79 19.77
N ALA A 4 -30.12 5.31 20.68
CA ALA A 4 -30.97 6.46 20.39
C ALA A 4 -30.15 7.70 20.05
N LYS A 5 -29.13 8.01 20.86
CA LYS A 5 -28.23 9.13 20.62
C LYS A 5 -27.43 8.99 19.33
N PHE A 6 -27.03 7.77 19.00
CA PHE A 6 -26.35 7.49 17.74
C PHE A 6 -27.28 7.74 16.54
N ARG A 7 -28.53 7.30 16.61
CA ARG A 7 -29.54 7.59 15.57
C ARG A 7 -29.80 9.08 15.39
N GLU A 8 -29.92 9.84 16.48
CA GLU A 8 -30.07 11.30 16.42
C GLU A 8 -28.89 11.97 15.68
N ILE A 9 -27.66 11.51 15.92
CA ILE A 9 -26.48 12.02 15.22
C ILE A 9 -26.54 11.68 13.73
N CYS A 10 -26.90 10.45 13.38
CA CYS A 10 -27.03 10.02 11.99
C CYS A 10 -28.11 10.83 11.26
N GLU A 11 -29.28 11.04 11.88
CA GLU A 11 -30.35 11.86 11.33
C GLU A 11 -29.93 13.31 11.15
N HIS A 12 -29.21 13.89 12.11
CA HIS A 12 -28.71 15.26 12.02
C HIS A 12 -27.78 15.46 10.80
N TRP A 13 -27.00 14.45 10.45
CA TRP A 13 -26.05 14.49 9.35
C TRP A 13 -26.54 13.83 8.05
N ASP A 14 -27.83 13.47 7.99
CA ASP A 14 -28.43 12.76 6.86
C ASP A 14 -27.67 11.49 6.44
N VAL A 15 -27.22 10.73 7.46
CA VAL A 15 -26.51 9.47 7.26
C VAL A 15 -27.44 8.30 7.53
N THR A 16 -27.51 7.35 6.58
CA THR A 16 -28.30 6.13 6.77
C THR A 16 -27.78 5.33 7.95
N CYS A 17 -28.69 4.96 8.86
CA CYS A 17 -28.41 4.14 10.02
C CYS A 17 -29.43 3.00 10.10
N ALA A 18 -28.94 1.78 10.14
CA ALA A 18 -29.79 0.59 10.30
C ALA A 18 -29.24 -0.29 11.44
N GLU A 19 -30.15 -0.82 12.25
CA GLU A 19 -29.82 -1.86 13.19
C GLU A 19 -29.82 -3.20 12.45
N ILE A 20 -28.65 -3.82 12.39
CA ILE A 20 -28.44 -5.08 11.63
C ILE A 20 -28.41 -6.30 12.54
N GLY A 21 -28.44 -6.13 13.85
CA GLY A 21 -28.40 -7.23 14.81
C GLY A 21 -28.06 -6.78 16.21
N GLU A 22 -27.93 -7.73 17.09
CA GLU A 22 -27.55 -7.56 18.47
C GLU A 22 -26.41 -8.49 18.86
N VAL A 23 -25.62 -8.08 19.84
CA VAL A 23 -24.60 -8.94 20.43
C VAL A 23 -25.27 -9.87 21.44
N THR A 24 -25.16 -11.17 21.20
CA THR A 24 -25.73 -12.21 22.04
C THR A 24 -24.66 -12.93 22.84
N GLU A 25 -25.08 -13.64 23.90
CA GLU A 25 -24.19 -14.56 24.60
C GLU A 25 -23.89 -15.78 23.72
N GLY A 26 -22.63 -16.23 23.74
CA GLY A 26 -22.17 -17.36 22.94
C GLY A 26 -21.06 -16.95 21.96
N ASN A 27 -20.64 -17.91 21.14
CA ASN A 27 -19.53 -17.72 20.21
C ASN A 27 -19.93 -17.94 18.73
N HIS A 28 -21.23 -17.88 18.42
CA HIS A 28 -21.75 -18.05 17.08
C HIS A 28 -22.15 -16.72 16.44
N LEU A 29 -21.77 -16.55 15.17
CA LEU A 29 -22.38 -15.56 14.28
C LEU A 29 -23.58 -16.22 13.59
N VAL A 30 -24.77 -15.71 13.88
CA VAL A 30 -26.02 -16.19 13.28
C VAL A 30 -26.57 -15.09 12.38
N ILE A 31 -26.67 -15.35 11.06
CA ILE A 31 -27.28 -14.42 10.11
C ILE A 31 -28.62 -15.01 9.65
N ARG A 32 -29.66 -14.17 9.70
CA ARG A 32 -30.99 -14.53 9.20
C ARG A 32 -31.36 -13.66 8.02
N HIS A 33 -31.96 -14.28 7.03
CA HIS A 33 -32.57 -13.59 5.88
C HIS A 33 -34.01 -14.05 5.72
N GLN A 34 -34.94 -13.12 5.72
CA GLN A 34 -36.40 -13.42 5.64
C GLN A 34 -36.90 -14.45 6.67
N GLY A 35 -36.29 -14.47 7.86
CA GLY A 35 -36.64 -15.40 8.96
C GLY A 35 -35.86 -16.70 8.95
N GLU A 36 -35.22 -17.08 7.86
CA GLU A 36 -34.40 -18.29 7.76
C GLU A 36 -32.94 -18.03 8.16
N VAL A 37 -32.32 -18.97 8.86
CA VAL A 37 -30.90 -18.93 9.18
C VAL A 37 -30.11 -19.27 7.92
N VAL A 38 -29.36 -18.31 7.43
CA VAL A 38 -28.49 -18.47 6.25
C VAL A 38 -27.02 -18.65 6.62
N VAL A 39 -26.64 -18.23 7.84
CA VAL A 39 -25.31 -18.49 8.41
C VAL A 39 -25.48 -18.83 9.89
N ASP A 40 -24.81 -19.87 10.34
CA ASP A 40 -24.63 -20.24 11.73
C ASP A 40 -23.23 -20.85 11.86
N ALA A 41 -22.27 -20.04 12.32
CA ALA A 41 -20.87 -20.45 12.36
C ALA A 41 -20.19 -19.89 13.64
N PRO A 42 -19.24 -20.63 14.20
CA PRO A 42 -18.44 -20.12 15.31
C PRO A 42 -17.74 -18.80 14.94
N ALA A 43 -17.85 -17.79 15.76
CA ALA A 43 -17.23 -16.48 15.52
C ALA A 43 -15.70 -16.58 15.43
N GLY A 44 -15.08 -17.44 16.25
CA GLY A 44 -13.65 -17.71 16.22
C GLY A 44 -13.16 -18.24 14.86
N THR A 45 -13.90 -19.15 14.27
CA THR A 45 -13.56 -19.70 12.94
C THR A 45 -13.57 -18.63 11.84
N ILE A 46 -14.42 -17.61 11.99
CA ILE A 46 -14.50 -16.52 11.00
C ILE A 46 -13.43 -15.46 11.25
N ALA A 47 -13.10 -15.15 12.52
CA ALA A 47 -12.26 -14.04 12.90
C ALA A 47 -10.80 -14.45 13.14
N ASP A 48 -10.56 -15.56 13.83
CA ASP A 48 -9.26 -15.85 14.44
C ASP A 48 -8.63 -17.17 13.93
N GLU A 49 -9.44 -18.11 13.44
CA GLU A 49 -9.02 -19.46 13.06
C GLU A 49 -8.82 -19.60 11.53
N ALA A 50 -8.47 -18.49 10.86
CA ALA A 50 -8.12 -18.56 9.45
C ALA A 50 -6.88 -19.46 9.25
N PRO A 51 -6.83 -20.29 8.19
CA PRO A 51 -5.69 -21.16 7.97
C PRO A 51 -4.42 -20.35 7.71
N GLU A 52 -3.39 -20.61 8.50
CA GLU A 52 -2.05 -20.13 8.23
C GLU A 52 -1.37 -21.07 7.23
N TYR A 53 -0.99 -20.53 6.07
CA TYR A 53 -0.36 -21.31 5.02
C TYR A 53 1.16 -21.16 5.10
N ASP A 54 1.86 -22.25 5.35
CA ASP A 54 3.29 -22.36 5.09
C ASP A 54 3.49 -22.71 3.61
N ARG A 55 3.66 -21.69 2.78
CA ARG A 55 3.77 -21.88 1.34
C ARG A 55 5.22 -22.09 0.94
N PRO A 56 5.49 -23.12 0.11
CA PRO A 56 6.85 -23.37 -0.36
C PRO A 56 7.34 -22.19 -1.22
N TYR A 57 8.57 -21.80 -1.03
CA TYR A 57 9.24 -20.82 -1.86
C TYR A 57 10.59 -21.35 -2.34
N ALA A 58 11.01 -20.94 -3.50
CA ALA A 58 12.27 -21.34 -4.08
C ALA A 58 12.86 -20.20 -4.91
N ARG A 59 14.19 -20.13 -4.92
CA ARG A 59 14.90 -19.22 -5.80
C ARG A 59 14.76 -19.72 -7.24
N PRO A 60 14.24 -18.90 -8.19
CA PRO A 60 14.11 -19.32 -9.59
C PRO A 60 15.49 -19.51 -10.25
N GLU A 61 15.63 -20.54 -11.05
CA GLU A 61 16.87 -20.86 -11.75
C GLU A 61 17.33 -19.74 -12.72
N TRP A 62 16.38 -19.02 -13.31
CA TRP A 62 16.70 -17.92 -14.22
C TRP A 62 17.45 -16.76 -13.56
N GLN A 63 17.41 -16.61 -12.24
CA GLN A 63 18.18 -15.58 -11.54
C GLN A 63 19.70 -15.81 -11.66
N ASP A 64 20.15 -17.06 -11.77
CA ASP A 64 21.56 -17.37 -11.97
C ASP A 64 22.07 -16.95 -13.34
N GLU A 65 21.18 -16.91 -14.33
CA GLU A 65 21.51 -16.39 -15.65
C GLU A 65 21.63 -14.87 -15.65
N LEU A 66 20.82 -14.16 -14.86
CA LEU A 66 20.92 -12.71 -14.74
C LEU A 66 22.27 -12.24 -14.18
N GLN A 67 22.89 -13.02 -13.30
CA GLN A 67 24.22 -12.70 -12.76
C GLN A 67 25.31 -12.75 -13.87
N LYS A 68 25.07 -13.46 -14.94
CA LYS A 68 25.99 -13.54 -16.11
C LYS A 68 25.80 -12.38 -17.08
N TYR A 69 24.75 -11.56 -16.88
CA TYR A 69 24.44 -10.45 -17.77
C TYR A 69 25.49 -9.34 -17.64
N GLN A 70 26.18 -9.03 -18.71
CA GLN A 70 27.26 -8.03 -18.72
C GLN A 70 26.86 -6.69 -19.36
N GLY A 71 25.57 -6.45 -19.56
CA GLY A 71 25.09 -5.25 -20.22
C GLY A 71 25.51 -5.19 -21.69
N THR A 72 24.59 -5.47 -22.61
CA THR A 72 24.88 -5.50 -24.04
C THR A 72 24.41 -4.26 -24.80
N ASP A 73 23.93 -3.24 -24.08
CA ASP A 73 23.45 -2.03 -24.72
C ASP A 73 24.63 -1.21 -25.27
N LYS A 74 24.80 -1.26 -26.58
CA LYS A 74 25.86 -0.55 -27.33
C LYS A 74 25.39 0.79 -27.89
N ARG A 75 24.21 1.28 -27.48
CA ARG A 75 23.69 2.55 -27.98
C ARG A 75 24.55 3.72 -27.50
N GLY A 76 24.72 4.70 -28.38
CA GLY A 76 25.38 5.95 -28.01
C GLY A 76 24.57 6.75 -26.98
N LEU A 77 25.24 7.67 -26.29
CA LEU A 77 24.61 8.51 -25.27
C LEU A 77 23.39 9.29 -25.81
N VAL A 78 23.51 9.88 -27.00
CA VAL A 78 22.46 10.69 -27.63
C VAL A 78 21.24 9.84 -27.95
N GLU A 79 21.45 8.66 -28.55
CA GLU A 79 20.38 7.73 -28.87
C GLU A 79 19.66 7.23 -27.60
N SER A 80 20.42 6.92 -26.55
CA SER A 80 19.89 6.51 -25.26
C SER A 80 19.04 7.61 -24.63
N LEU A 81 19.52 8.86 -24.65
CA LEU A 81 18.79 10.02 -24.16
C LEU A 81 17.49 10.23 -24.93
N GLN A 82 17.55 10.23 -26.27
CA GLN A 82 16.37 10.38 -27.13
C GLN A 82 15.31 9.31 -26.82
N LYS A 83 15.73 8.06 -26.67
CA LYS A 83 14.83 6.96 -26.32
C LYS A 83 14.22 7.11 -24.94
N LEU A 84 14.97 7.60 -23.96
CA LEU A 84 14.46 7.83 -22.60
C LEU A 84 13.43 8.98 -22.59
N VAL A 85 13.76 10.14 -23.15
CA VAL A 85 12.85 11.30 -23.11
C VAL A 85 11.60 11.10 -23.98
N SER A 86 11.64 10.24 -24.98
CA SER A 86 10.48 9.87 -25.80
C SER A 86 9.66 8.72 -25.19
N SER A 87 10.10 8.13 -24.08
CA SER A 87 9.41 7.00 -23.47
C SER A 87 8.14 7.43 -22.75
N PRO A 88 6.99 6.81 -23.02
CA PRO A 88 5.76 7.07 -22.23
C PRO A 88 5.91 6.79 -20.73
N ALA A 89 6.88 5.97 -20.34
CA ALA A 89 7.16 5.69 -18.94
C ALA A 89 7.73 6.90 -18.19
N LEU A 90 8.32 7.88 -18.90
CA LEU A 90 8.91 9.09 -18.32
C LEU A 90 8.12 10.36 -18.65
N CYS A 91 6.92 10.24 -19.24
CA CYS A 91 6.08 11.41 -19.50
C CYS A 91 5.52 12.01 -18.22
N SER A 92 5.16 13.32 -18.26
CA SER A 92 4.45 13.97 -17.16
C SER A 92 3.14 13.23 -16.82
N ARG A 93 2.83 13.16 -15.53
CA ARG A 93 1.57 12.63 -15.01
C ARG A 93 0.59 13.74 -14.61
N ASP A 94 0.86 14.98 -14.96
CA ASP A 94 0.07 16.14 -14.57
C ASP A 94 -1.40 16.01 -14.99
N PHE A 95 -1.69 15.39 -16.12
CA PHE A 95 -3.07 15.15 -16.57
C PHE A 95 -3.90 14.29 -15.61
N ILE A 96 -3.25 13.42 -14.82
CA ILE A 96 -3.88 12.66 -13.73
C ILE A 96 -3.85 13.48 -12.44
N MET A 97 -2.68 14.01 -12.08
CA MET A 97 -2.45 14.65 -10.80
C MET A 97 -3.26 15.93 -10.61
N ASN A 98 -3.49 16.70 -11.69
CA ASN A 98 -4.21 17.97 -11.62
C ASN A 98 -5.73 17.81 -11.46
N GLN A 99 -6.27 16.60 -11.52
CA GLN A 99 -7.67 16.31 -11.23
C GLN A 99 -7.99 16.33 -9.72
N TYR A 100 -6.96 16.24 -8.87
CA TYR A 100 -7.11 16.14 -7.43
C TYR A 100 -6.67 17.43 -6.75
N ASP A 101 -7.46 17.86 -5.75
CA ASP A 101 -7.04 18.94 -4.86
C ASP A 101 -5.94 18.49 -3.94
N ARG A 102 -4.75 19.05 -4.13
CA ARG A 102 -3.54 18.74 -3.35
C ARG A 102 -3.40 19.60 -2.10
N TYR A 103 -4.27 20.61 -1.97
CA TYR A 103 -4.16 21.60 -0.90
C TYR A 103 -5.39 21.63 0.00
N VAL A 104 -6.16 20.54 0.00
CA VAL A 104 -7.31 20.37 0.90
C VAL A 104 -6.92 20.75 2.33
N ARG A 105 -7.76 21.60 2.96
CA ARG A 105 -7.57 22.13 4.31
C ARG A 105 -6.36 23.06 4.48
N GLY A 106 -5.61 23.36 3.43
CA GLY A 106 -4.48 24.28 3.49
C GLY A 106 -3.25 23.78 4.27
N ASN A 107 -3.19 22.49 4.60
CA ASN A 107 -2.10 21.92 5.42
C ASN A 107 -0.95 21.34 4.62
N THR A 108 -1.04 21.31 3.29
CA THR A 108 0.02 20.80 2.44
C THR A 108 1.16 21.79 2.34
N VAL A 109 2.34 21.41 2.82
CA VAL A 109 3.58 22.20 2.75
C VAL A 109 4.32 21.88 1.46
N GLN A 110 4.36 20.61 1.07
CA GLN A 110 5.05 20.13 -0.12
C GLN A 110 4.24 19.00 -0.76
N SER A 111 4.04 19.06 -2.06
CA SER A 111 3.27 18.07 -2.82
C SER A 111 3.99 17.67 -4.11
N HIS A 112 3.27 17.24 -5.13
CA HIS A 112 3.78 16.79 -6.44
C HIS A 112 4.92 17.66 -7.00
N HIS A 113 5.84 17.02 -7.67
CA HIS A 113 7.20 17.37 -8.08
C HIS A 113 8.24 17.30 -6.94
N ALA A 114 7.84 16.83 -5.75
CA ALA A 114 8.75 16.55 -4.66
C ALA A 114 8.85 15.03 -4.42
N ASP A 115 9.92 14.61 -3.76
CA ASP A 115 10.18 13.19 -3.49
C ASP A 115 9.26 12.62 -2.40
N ALA A 116 8.73 13.48 -1.52
CA ALA A 116 7.72 13.11 -0.53
C ALA A 116 6.68 14.22 -0.36
N GLY A 117 5.46 13.84 0.04
CA GLY A 117 4.44 14.78 0.49
C GLY A 117 4.72 15.22 1.92
N VAL A 118 4.62 16.53 2.19
CA VAL A 118 4.78 17.09 3.53
C VAL A 118 3.52 17.83 3.95
N LEU A 119 2.97 17.43 5.09
CA LEU A 119 1.74 17.99 5.66
C LEU A 119 2.04 18.60 7.02
N ARG A 120 1.50 19.80 7.26
CA ARG A 120 1.47 20.41 8.58
C ARG A 120 0.33 19.77 9.38
N ILE A 121 0.65 19.24 10.57
CA ILE A 121 -0.33 18.59 11.46
C ILE A 121 -0.77 19.55 12.55
N ASP A 122 0.13 20.39 13.03
CA ASP A 122 -0.10 21.30 14.13
C ASP A 122 0.42 22.71 13.74
N GLU A 123 -0.48 23.66 13.71
CA GLU A 123 -0.19 25.04 13.33
C GLU A 123 0.59 25.82 14.40
N GLU A 124 0.34 25.54 15.68
CA GLU A 124 0.97 26.25 16.77
C GLU A 124 2.45 25.88 16.93
N THR A 125 2.73 24.60 16.85
CA THR A 125 4.09 24.06 16.99
C THR A 125 4.85 23.97 15.67
N GLY A 126 4.16 24.10 14.53
CA GLY A 126 4.73 23.89 13.19
C GLY A 126 5.11 22.43 12.91
N ARG A 127 4.64 21.49 13.72
CA ARG A 127 4.90 20.05 13.49
C ARG A 127 4.22 19.56 12.23
N GLY A 128 4.92 18.73 11.48
CA GLY A 128 4.44 18.11 10.26
C GLY A 128 4.80 16.64 10.17
N VAL A 129 4.29 16.00 9.15
CA VAL A 129 4.63 14.64 8.74
C VAL A 129 5.02 14.64 7.28
N ALA A 130 6.07 13.89 6.95
CA ALA A 130 6.46 13.60 5.57
C ALA A 130 6.15 12.13 5.27
N VAL A 131 5.58 11.89 4.08
CA VAL A 131 5.16 10.56 3.63
C VAL A 131 5.63 10.35 2.20
N SER A 132 6.29 9.23 1.94
CA SER A 132 6.55 8.74 0.58
C SER A 132 5.94 7.35 0.39
N ALA A 133 5.71 6.98 -0.86
CA ALA A 133 5.25 5.66 -1.24
C ALA A 133 6.07 5.19 -2.45
N ASP A 134 6.88 4.19 -2.23
CA ASP A 134 7.88 3.76 -3.19
C ASP A 134 7.77 2.25 -3.46
N ALA A 135 7.87 1.87 -4.72
CA ALA A 135 7.90 0.48 -5.15
C ALA A 135 8.45 0.36 -6.58
N SER A 136 9.12 -0.73 -6.88
CA SER A 136 9.53 -1.07 -8.23
C SER A 136 9.20 -2.52 -8.56
N GLY A 137 8.08 -2.73 -9.26
CA GLY A 137 7.66 -4.06 -9.70
C GLY A 137 8.67 -4.78 -10.60
N ARG A 138 9.54 -4.05 -11.29
CA ARG A 138 10.61 -4.65 -12.13
C ARG A 138 11.72 -5.23 -11.28
N TYR A 139 12.20 -4.50 -10.28
CA TYR A 139 13.23 -4.99 -9.36
C TYR A 139 12.69 -6.12 -8.49
N THR A 140 11.47 -5.98 -7.99
CA THR A 140 10.79 -7.00 -7.21
C THR A 140 10.59 -8.31 -8.00
N LYS A 141 10.30 -8.21 -9.32
CA LYS A 141 10.22 -9.39 -10.18
C LYS A 141 11.58 -10.08 -10.37
N LEU A 142 12.67 -9.30 -10.48
CA LEU A 142 14.01 -9.87 -10.68
C LEU A 142 14.56 -10.51 -9.40
N ASP A 143 14.36 -9.85 -8.26
CA ASP A 143 14.76 -10.32 -6.94
C ASP A 143 13.83 -9.66 -5.91
N PRO A 144 12.87 -10.40 -5.32
CA PRO A 144 11.91 -9.85 -4.37
C PRO A 144 12.57 -9.23 -3.12
N ASN A 145 13.59 -9.88 -2.57
CA ASN A 145 14.30 -9.37 -1.39
C ASN A 145 15.04 -8.06 -1.72
N MET A 146 15.82 -8.07 -2.79
CA MET A 146 16.55 -6.86 -3.19
C MET A 146 15.58 -5.75 -3.63
N GLY A 147 14.49 -6.09 -4.32
CA GLY A 147 13.45 -5.14 -4.71
C GLY A 147 12.79 -4.45 -3.51
N ALA A 148 12.46 -5.21 -2.47
CA ALA A 148 11.92 -4.66 -1.22
C ALA A 148 12.92 -3.74 -0.51
N ARG A 149 14.18 -4.16 -0.39
CA ARG A 149 15.26 -3.34 0.22
C ARG A 149 15.51 -2.05 -0.55
N LEU A 150 15.46 -2.09 -1.87
CA LEU A 150 15.60 -0.89 -2.71
C LEU A 150 14.41 0.06 -2.53
N ALA A 151 13.18 -0.45 -2.50
CA ALA A 151 11.99 0.36 -2.26
C ALA A 151 12.02 1.02 -0.87
N LEU A 152 12.40 0.29 0.17
CA LEU A 152 12.57 0.83 1.51
C LEU A 152 13.66 1.92 1.55
N ALA A 153 14.80 1.68 0.92
CA ALA A 153 15.90 2.64 0.88
C ALA A 153 15.53 3.92 0.09
N GLU A 154 14.70 3.78 -0.95
CA GLU A 154 14.15 4.89 -1.73
C GLU A 154 13.19 5.71 -0.86
N ALA A 155 12.18 5.05 -0.24
CA ALA A 155 11.23 5.71 0.66
C ALA A 155 11.93 6.45 1.81
N TYR A 156 12.93 5.83 2.43
CA TYR A 156 13.73 6.46 3.46
C TYR A 156 14.41 7.75 2.96
N ARG A 157 15.07 7.69 1.80
CA ARG A 157 15.75 8.86 1.22
C ARG A 157 14.76 9.96 0.84
N ASN A 158 13.63 9.58 0.24
CA ASN A 158 12.60 10.51 -0.20
C ASN A 158 12.00 11.29 0.97
N VAL A 159 11.80 10.67 2.11
CA VAL A 159 11.42 11.38 3.35
C VAL A 159 12.57 12.22 3.88
N ALA A 160 13.78 11.69 3.91
CA ALA A 160 14.94 12.38 4.49
C ALA A 160 15.32 13.69 3.74
N VAL A 161 15.21 13.72 2.41
CA VAL A 161 15.54 14.91 1.61
C VAL A 161 14.57 16.07 1.82
N THR A 162 13.38 15.83 2.39
CA THR A 162 12.47 16.91 2.82
C THR A 162 12.89 17.57 4.13
N GLY A 163 13.93 17.07 4.79
CA GLY A 163 14.37 17.49 6.13
C GLY A 163 13.68 16.74 7.26
N ALA A 164 12.73 15.86 6.97
CA ALA A 164 12.06 15.04 7.98
C ALA A 164 12.90 13.82 8.37
N LYS A 165 12.74 13.36 9.60
CA LYS A 165 13.37 12.12 10.07
C LYS A 165 12.44 10.94 9.77
N PRO A 166 12.84 9.94 8.97
CA PRO A 166 12.07 8.71 8.79
C PRO A 166 11.96 7.97 10.13
N VAL A 167 10.75 7.63 10.55
CA VAL A 167 10.49 7.06 11.88
C VAL A 167 9.69 5.77 11.85
N ALA A 168 8.95 5.52 10.78
CA ALA A 168 8.11 4.34 10.64
C ALA A 168 7.87 4.01 9.17
N ILE A 169 7.53 2.76 8.90
CA ILE A 169 7.06 2.28 7.61
C ILE A 169 5.74 1.55 7.77
N THR A 170 4.92 1.60 6.75
CA THR A 170 3.76 0.75 6.57
C THR A 170 4.02 -0.16 5.38
N ASN A 171 3.56 -1.39 5.47
CA ASN A 171 3.79 -2.40 4.48
C ASN A 171 2.53 -2.60 3.63
N CYS A 172 2.66 -2.44 2.31
CA CYS A 172 1.62 -2.77 1.34
C CYS A 172 2.25 -3.64 0.25
N LEU A 173 2.26 -4.95 0.48
CA LEU A 173 2.94 -5.91 -0.38
C LEU A 173 2.16 -6.11 -1.69
N ASN A 174 2.75 -5.68 -2.79
CA ASN A 174 2.25 -5.90 -4.15
C ASN A 174 3.26 -6.76 -4.93
N TYR A 175 3.33 -8.02 -4.56
CA TYR A 175 4.19 -9.03 -5.18
C TYR A 175 3.40 -9.93 -6.11
N GLY A 176 4.07 -10.93 -6.71
CA GLY A 176 3.39 -11.97 -7.46
C GLY A 176 2.52 -12.86 -6.57
N SER A 177 1.76 -13.78 -7.20
CA SER A 177 0.89 -14.68 -6.46
C SER A 177 1.68 -15.52 -5.44
N PRO A 178 1.23 -15.61 -4.19
CA PRO A 178 1.84 -16.47 -3.19
C PRO A 178 1.69 -17.98 -3.49
N GLU A 179 0.91 -18.32 -4.52
CA GLU A 179 0.77 -19.69 -5.00
C GLU A 179 1.91 -20.09 -5.96
N ASN A 180 2.67 -19.10 -6.45
CA ASN A 180 3.85 -19.34 -7.27
C ASN A 180 5.10 -19.29 -6.38
N PRO A 181 5.81 -20.41 -6.17
CA PRO A 181 7.01 -20.48 -5.35
C PRO A 181 8.10 -19.48 -5.76
N ASP A 182 8.23 -19.18 -7.06
CA ASP A 182 9.19 -18.22 -7.59
C ASP A 182 8.89 -16.77 -7.20
N CYS A 183 7.65 -16.47 -6.83
CA CYS A 183 7.19 -15.13 -6.47
C CYS A 183 7.15 -14.88 -4.97
N LEU A 184 7.14 -15.93 -4.16
CA LEU A 184 7.01 -15.85 -2.70
C LEU A 184 8.35 -15.64 -1.99
N LEU A 185 9.46 -15.73 -2.71
CA LEU A 185 10.79 -15.67 -2.12
C LEU A 185 10.99 -14.37 -1.34
N TYR A 186 11.17 -14.45 -0.01
CA TYR A 186 11.59 -13.38 0.90
C TYR A 186 10.58 -12.31 1.33
N THR A 187 9.30 -12.61 1.39
CA THR A 187 8.33 -11.63 1.91
C THR A 187 8.18 -11.64 3.44
N SER A 188 8.70 -12.66 4.12
CA SER A 188 8.47 -12.85 5.57
C SER A 188 9.52 -12.23 6.48
N ASP A 189 10.72 -11.89 5.99
CA ASP A 189 11.85 -11.46 6.82
C ASP A 189 12.39 -10.06 6.46
N ALA A 190 11.57 -9.19 5.84
CA ALA A 190 11.96 -7.82 5.50
C ALA A 190 11.50 -6.80 6.54
#